data_b681c0c69e9464c465bb17735d906f1e
#
_entry.id   b681c0c69e9464c465bb17735d906f1e
#
_cell.length_a   1.000
_cell.length_b   1.000
_cell.length_c   1.000
_cell.angle_alpha   90.00
_cell.angle_beta   90.00
_cell.angle_gamma   90.00
#
_symmetry.space_group_name_H-M   'P 1'
#
loop_
_entity.id
_entity.type
_entity.pdbx_description
1 polymer ?
#
loop_
_entity_poly.entity_id
_entity_poly.type
_entity_poly.pdbx_seq_one_letter_code
_entity_poly.pdbx_strand_id
1 'polypeptide(L)'
;MCFDSSDRNAGPCAIFHYTLTMATPQEIEVKFLVQDLKALEEKLRELGFKEETPSTHEINTLYDAGQKLRRKGELLRLRNYGGKWKLTHKAKGKAGRHKSRAEAETTVSDGKQTEAILRALGFAPCFVYEKFRAEWSDGKGEVVLDRTPIGNIAEIEGPARWIDRTARSLGIDGSAYITKSYAELFIEWKRKTKSKAENMTFRELMKRGTGD
;
A
#
# COMPACT_ATOMS: atom_id res chain seq x y z
N MET A 1 -23.19 -32.67 12.01
CA MET A 1 -24.51 -32.79 12.67
C MET A 1 -25.51 -32.08 11.79
N CYS A 2 -26.43 -32.85 11.20
CA CYS A 2 -27.46 -32.33 10.31
C CYS A 2 -28.52 -31.61 11.13
N PHE A 3 -28.91 -30.40 10.72
CA PHE A 3 -30.06 -29.73 11.33
C PHE A 3 -31.35 -30.34 10.78
N ASP A 4 -32.20 -30.77 11.71
CA ASP A 4 -33.54 -31.29 11.44
C ASP A 4 -34.47 -30.18 10.96
N SER A 5 -35.26 -30.47 9.93
CA SER A 5 -36.05 -29.52 9.13
C SER A 5 -37.50 -29.37 9.64
N SER A 6 -37.73 -29.26 10.96
CA SER A 6 -39.10 -29.22 11.50
C SER A 6 -39.49 -27.98 12.33
N ASP A 7 -38.77 -26.88 12.29
CA ASP A 7 -39.20 -25.65 12.98
C ASP A 7 -39.71 -24.57 12.00
N ARG A 8 -41.05 -24.59 11.76
CA ARG A 8 -41.76 -23.62 10.88
C ARG A 8 -42.14 -22.33 11.59
N ASN A 9 -41.37 -21.89 12.59
CA ASN A 9 -41.68 -20.65 13.30
C ASN A 9 -40.44 -19.74 13.48
N ALA A 10 -39.57 -19.66 12.47
CA ALA A 10 -38.53 -18.63 12.45
C ALA A 10 -39.18 -17.33 12.01
N GLY A 11 -39.49 -16.46 12.94
CA GLY A 11 -39.81 -15.07 12.67
C GLY A 11 -38.68 -14.38 11.90
N PRO A 12 -38.95 -13.23 11.24
CA PRO A 12 -37.97 -12.58 10.40
C PRO A 12 -36.70 -12.30 11.20
N CYS A 13 -35.59 -12.87 10.76
CA CYS A 13 -34.27 -12.59 11.29
C CYS A 13 -34.05 -11.07 11.21
N ALA A 14 -34.09 -10.38 12.34
CA ALA A 14 -33.81 -8.98 12.40
C ALA A 14 -32.38 -8.75 11.94
N ILE A 15 -32.20 -8.29 10.71
CA ILE A 15 -30.93 -7.83 10.21
C ILE A 15 -30.60 -6.58 10.99
N PHE A 16 -29.87 -6.71 12.09
CA PHE A 16 -29.27 -5.59 12.78
C PHE A 16 -28.29 -4.92 11.83
N HIS A 17 -28.72 -3.83 11.21
CA HIS A 17 -27.81 -2.94 10.52
C HIS A 17 -26.99 -2.23 11.60
N TYR A 18 -25.88 -2.84 12.00
CA TYR A 18 -24.83 -2.11 12.70
C TYR A 18 -24.20 -1.15 11.71
N THR A 19 -24.75 0.04 11.61
CA THR A 19 -24.04 1.20 11.05
C THR A 19 -22.96 1.59 12.05
N LEU A 20 -21.88 0.81 12.11
CA LEU A 20 -20.68 1.23 12.80
C LEU A 20 -20.03 2.33 11.93
N THR A 21 -20.49 3.58 12.10
CA THR A 21 -19.81 4.77 11.59
C THR A 21 -18.55 5.03 12.44
N MET A 22 -17.65 4.06 12.48
CA MET A 22 -16.27 4.35 12.82
C MET A 22 -15.74 5.13 11.63
N ALA A 23 -15.46 6.41 11.84
CA ALA A 23 -14.77 7.21 10.83
C ALA A 23 -13.45 6.50 10.51
N THR A 24 -13.43 5.77 9.41
CA THR A 24 -12.22 5.06 8.96
C THR A 24 -11.14 6.13 8.74
N PRO A 25 -9.96 6.02 9.34
CA PRO A 25 -8.89 6.98 9.16
C PRO A 25 -8.67 7.26 7.68
N GLN A 26 -8.55 8.52 7.33
CA GLN A 26 -8.33 8.94 5.95
C GLN A 26 -6.83 9.11 5.73
N GLU A 27 -6.24 8.19 4.96
CA GLU A 27 -4.86 8.31 4.49
C GLU A 27 -4.78 9.41 3.43
N ILE A 28 -3.86 10.35 3.59
CA ILE A 28 -3.56 11.40 2.61
C ILE A 28 -2.07 11.31 2.29
N GLU A 29 -1.73 11.07 1.04
CA GLU A 29 -0.36 10.85 0.59
C GLU A 29 -0.06 11.51 -0.76
N VAL A 30 1.22 11.78 -1.00
CA VAL A 30 1.79 12.01 -2.33
C VAL A 30 3.07 11.20 -2.46
N LYS A 31 3.38 10.81 -3.70
CA LYS A 31 4.66 10.17 -4.05
C LYS A 31 5.45 11.08 -4.97
N PHE A 32 6.76 10.85 -5.05
CA PHE A 32 7.63 11.46 -6.05
C PHE A 32 8.84 10.58 -6.33
N LEU A 33 9.44 10.74 -7.51
CA LEU A 33 10.64 10.00 -7.87
C LEU A 33 11.86 10.64 -7.21
N VAL A 34 12.80 9.80 -6.77
CA VAL A 34 14.03 10.20 -6.09
C VAL A 34 15.22 9.66 -6.86
N GLN A 35 16.17 10.52 -7.20
CA GLN A 35 17.42 10.10 -7.83
C GLN A 35 18.40 9.53 -6.80
N ASP A 36 18.58 10.25 -5.70
CA ASP A 36 19.51 9.90 -4.62
C ASP A 36 18.79 9.85 -3.26
N LEU A 37 18.59 8.63 -2.75
CA LEU A 37 17.96 8.42 -1.44
C LEU A 37 18.83 8.93 -0.30
N LYS A 38 20.17 8.82 -0.40
CA LYS A 38 21.08 9.28 0.66
C LYS A 38 21.02 10.79 0.83
N ALA A 39 21.06 11.53 -0.28
CA ALA A 39 20.90 12.98 -0.25
C ALA A 39 19.55 13.41 0.37
N LEU A 40 18.49 12.64 0.11
CA LEU A 40 17.18 12.91 0.70
C LEU A 40 17.16 12.58 2.21
N GLU A 41 17.82 11.50 2.65
CA GLU A 41 17.99 11.17 4.07
C GLU A 41 18.74 12.26 4.84
N GLU A 42 19.83 12.77 4.26
CA GLU A 42 20.61 13.87 4.86
C GLU A 42 19.73 15.11 5.04
N LYS A 43 18.98 15.46 4.01
CA LYS A 43 18.05 16.59 4.06
C LYS A 43 16.91 16.42 5.07
N LEU A 44 16.40 15.20 5.24
CA LEU A 44 15.41 14.90 6.28
C LEU A 44 16.00 15.12 7.68
N ARG A 45 17.24 14.67 7.93
CA ARG A 45 17.94 14.91 9.21
C ARG A 45 18.13 16.41 9.47
N GLU A 46 18.55 17.18 8.47
CA GLU A 46 18.70 18.63 8.57
C GLU A 46 17.36 19.33 8.91
N LEU A 47 16.25 18.82 8.41
CA LEU A 47 14.91 19.32 8.70
C LEU A 47 14.33 18.83 10.03
N GLY A 48 15.11 18.04 10.80
CA GLY A 48 14.72 17.55 12.12
C GLY A 48 13.85 16.30 12.13
N PHE A 49 13.71 15.61 10.99
CA PHE A 49 13.07 14.30 10.96
C PHE A 49 13.93 13.24 11.65
N LYS A 50 13.29 12.31 12.32
CA LYS A 50 13.92 11.13 12.93
C LYS A 50 13.61 9.90 12.13
N GLU A 51 14.59 9.03 11.97
CA GLU A 51 14.42 7.72 11.39
C GLU A 51 13.71 6.81 12.41
N GLU A 52 12.47 6.46 12.13
CA GLU A 52 11.67 5.57 12.98
C GLU A 52 11.92 4.09 12.64
N THR A 53 12.12 3.81 11.36
CA THR A 53 12.43 2.46 10.87
C THR A 53 13.53 2.55 9.82
N PRO A 54 14.68 1.89 10.02
CA PRO A 54 15.73 1.83 9.01
C PRO A 54 15.30 1.03 7.79
N SER A 55 16.05 1.16 6.69
CA SER A 55 15.75 0.48 5.43
C SER A 55 15.52 -1.02 5.62
N THR A 56 14.26 -1.42 5.60
CA THR A 56 13.77 -2.77 5.91
C THR A 56 13.02 -3.35 4.72
N HIS A 57 13.24 -4.64 4.44
CA HIS A 57 12.57 -5.34 3.35
C HIS A 57 11.07 -5.47 3.61
N GLU A 58 10.27 -5.13 2.61
CA GLU A 58 8.82 -5.20 2.61
C GLU A 58 8.32 -5.97 1.40
N ILE A 59 7.46 -6.96 1.64
CA ILE A 59 6.75 -7.72 0.60
C ILE A 59 5.26 -7.48 0.77
N ASN A 60 4.60 -7.17 -0.33
CA ASN A 60 3.17 -6.93 -0.40
C ASN A 60 2.53 -7.87 -1.40
N THR A 61 1.49 -8.57 -0.97
CA THR A 61 0.65 -9.37 -1.85
C THR A 61 -0.73 -8.75 -1.92
N LEU A 62 -1.18 -8.40 -3.11
CA LEU A 62 -2.54 -7.94 -3.37
C LEU A 62 -3.43 -9.13 -3.69
N TYR A 63 -4.63 -9.12 -3.11
CA TYR A 63 -5.64 -10.16 -3.29
C TYR A 63 -6.89 -9.60 -3.96
N ASP A 64 -7.50 -10.39 -4.83
CA ASP A 64 -8.79 -10.06 -5.43
C ASP A 64 -9.63 -11.33 -5.64
N ALA A 65 -10.93 -11.18 -5.74
CA ALA A 65 -11.88 -12.25 -6.06
C ALA A 65 -12.50 -11.98 -7.45
N GLY A 66 -11.83 -12.45 -8.51
CA GLY A 66 -12.31 -12.25 -9.88
C GLY A 66 -12.41 -10.77 -10.30
N GLN A 67 -11.45 -9.95 -9.89
CA GLN A 67 -11.38 -8.51 -10.16
C GLN A 67 -12.50 -7.66 -9.49
N LYS A 68 -13.18 -8.19 -8.48
CA LYS A 68 -14.27 -7.47 -7.81
C LYS A 68 -13.79 -6.20 -7.11
N LEU A 69 -12.65 -6.28 -6.39
CA LEU A 69 -12.06 -5.13 -5.71
C LEU A 69 -11.51 -4.12 -6.72
N ARG A 70 -10.76 -4.59 -7.71
CA ARG A 70 -10.19 -3.73 -8.74
C ARG A 70 -11.25 -2.92 -9.50
N ARG A 71 -12.39 -3.53 -9.85
CA ARG A 71 -13.51 -2.83 -10.54
C ARG A 71 -14.13 -1.73 -9.69
N LYS A 72 -14.08 -1.88 -8.36
CA LYS A 72 -14.54 -0.86 -7.39
C LYS A 72 -13.48 0.19 -7.08
N GLY A 73 -12.23 -0.01 -7.54
CA GLY A 73 -11.09 0.82 -7.15
C GLY A 73 -10.60 0.57 -5.72
N GLU A 74 -10.96 -0.59 -5.17
CA GLU A 74 -10.58 -1.05 -3.84
C GLU A 74 -9.34 -1.95 -3.92
N LEU A 75 -8.73 -2.20 -2.77
CA LEU A 75 -7.50 -3.00 -2.64
C LEU A 75 -7.54 -3.77 -1.33
N LEU A 76 -7.19 -5.05 -1.39
CA LEU A 76 -6.90 -5.89 -0.23
C LEU A 76 -5.43 -6.34 -0.29
N ARG A 77 -4.66 -6.04 0.76
CA ARG A 77 -3.23 -6.27 0.83
C ARG A 77 -2.85 -7.05 2.08
N LEU A 78 -2.06 -8.07 1.92
CA LEU A 78 -1.31 -8.70 3.01
C LEU A 78 0.15 -8.29 2.87
N ARG A 79 0.69 -7.61 3.88
CA ARG A 79 2.05 -7.06 3.91
C ARG A 79 2.89 -7.79 4.95
N ASN A 80 4.10 -8.17 4.58
CA ASN A 80 5.17 -8.51 5.51
C ASN A 80 6.22 -7.40 5.49
N TYR A 81 6.48 -6.79 6.63
CA TYR A 81 7.46 -5.74 6.79
C TYR A 81 8.32 -6.01 8.02
N GLY A 82 9.58 -6.37 7.81
CA GLY A 82 10.49 -6.76 8.89
C GLY A 82 9.96 -7.93 9.74
N GLY A 83 9.26 -8.89 9.14
CA GLY A 83 8.67 -10.04 9.83
C GLY A 83 7.28 -9.78 10.46
N LYS A 84 6.82 -8.54 10.48
CA LYS A 84 5.47 -8.17 10.98
C LYS A 84 4.46 -8.22 9.85
N TRP A 85 3.31 -8.85 10.13
CA TRP A 85 2.25 -8.99 9.13
C TRP A 85 1.11 -8.02 9.39
N LYS A 86 0.60 -7.42 8.32
CA LYS A 86 -0.55 -6.52 8.34
C LYS A 86 -1.51 -6.85 7.20
N LEU A 87 -2.80 -6.89 7.52
CA LEU A 87 -3.87 -7.00 6.53
C LEU A 87 -4.52 -5.63 6.40
N THR A 88 -4.58 -5.13 5.16
CA THR A 88 -5.07 -3.78 4.87
C THR A 88 -6.14 -3.84 3.80
N HIS A 89 -7.29 -3.21 4.04
CA HIS A 89 -8.27 -2.87 3.01
C HIS A 89 -8.22 -1.37 2.75
N LYS A 90 -8.12 -0.99 1.49
CA LYS A 90 -8.16 0.42 1.08
C LYS A 90 -9.35 0.63 0.14
N ALA A 91 -10.20 1.59 0.47
CA ALA A 91 -11.35 1.96 -0.34
C ALA A 91 -10.92 2.71 -1.62
N LYS A 92 -11.88 2.99 -2.50
CA LYS A 92 -11.65 3.82 -3.70
C LYS A 92 -11.09 5.18 -3.31
N GLY A 93 -9.94 5.53 -3.90
CA GLY A 93 -9.32 6.82 -3.70
C GLY A 93 -10.10 7.95 -4.36
N LYS A 94 -10.04 9.14 -3.77
CA LYS A 94 -10.48 10.38 -4.40
C LYS A 94 -9.34 10.98 -5.19
N ALA A 95 -9.61 11.37 -6.43
CA ALA A 95 -8.65 12.11 -7.26
C ALA A 95 -8.51 13.54 -6.73
N GLY A 96 -7.29 14.08 -6.74
CA GLY A 96 -6.98 15.43 -6.29
C GLY A 96 -5.47 15.69 -6.34
N ARG A 97 -5.06 16.85 -5.80
CA ARG A 97 -3.63 17.20 -5.64
C ARG A 97 -2.90 16.16 -4.78
N HIS A 98 -3.57 15.66 -3.74
CA HIS A 98 -3.13 14.56 -2.90
C HIS A 98 -4.05 13.37 -3.13
N LYS A 99 -3.54 12.16 -2.99
CA LYS A 99 -4.36 10.96 -2.95
C LYS A 99 -4.95 10.83 -1.55
N SER A 100 -6.26 10.62 -1.47
CA SER A 100 -6.96 10.42 -0.20
C SER A 100 -7.92 9.26 -0.32
N ARG A 101 -7.93 8.36 0.69
CA ARG A 101 -8.85 7.21 0.75
C ARG A 101 -9.01 6.70 2.17
N ALA A 102 -10.16 6.08 2.43
CA ALA A 102 -10.39 5.37 3.67
C ALA A 102 -9.56 4.08 3.70
N GLU A 103 -8.93 3.81 4.82
CA GLU A 103 -8.09 2.64 5.06
C GLU A 103 -8.48 1.96 6.37
N ALA A 104 -8.61 0.63 6.31
CA ALA A 104 -8.73 -0.23 7.49
C ALA A 104 -7.55 -1.19 7.50
N GLU A 105 -6.74 -1.13 8.54
CA GLU A 105 -5.55 -1.96 8.70
C GLU A 105 -5.53 -2.64 10.07
N THR A 106 -5.07 -3.88 10.11
CA THR A 106 -4.85 -4.63 11.34
C THR A 106 -3.59 -5.47 11.26
N THR A 107 -2.92 -5.62 12.40
CA THR A 107 -1.81 -6.57 12.53
C THR A 107 -2.37 -7.98 12.65
N VAL A 108 -1.76 -8.93 11.96
CA VAL A 108 -2.07 -10.36 12.05
C VAL A 108 -0.85 -11.12 12.55
N SER A 109 -1.06 -12.09 13.42
CA SER A 109 0.03 -12.86 14.03
C SER A 109 0.67 -13.85 13.05
N ASP A 110 -0.12 -14.39 12.11
CA ASP A 110 0.31 -15.38 11.13
C ASP A 110 -0.17 -15.02 9.72
N GLY A 111 0.76 -14.55 8.90
CA GLY A 111 0.47 -14.19 7.51
C GLY A 111 0.12 -15.39 6.63
N LYS A 112 0.68 -16.59 6.90
CA LYS A 112 0.37 -17.79 6.11
C LYS A 112 -1.04 -18.29 6.40
N GLN A 113 -1.45 -18.28 7.66
CA GLN A 113 -2.84 -18.63 8.02
C GLN A 113 -3.82 -17.59 7.49
N THR A 114 -3.46 -16.30 7.53
CA THR A 114 -4.27 -15.23 6.95
C THR A 114 -4.44 -15.43 5.44
N GLU A 115 -3.37 -15.77 4.71
CA GLU A 115 -3.45 -16.11 3.29
C GLU A 115 -4.36 -17.32 3.04
N ALA A 116 -4.25 -18.37 3.86
CA ALA A 116 -5.11 -19.57 3.73
C ALA A 116 -6.59 -19.22 3.91
N ILE A 117 -6.92 -18.36 4.88
CA ILE A 117 -8.29 -17.85 5.09
C ILE A 117 -8.77 -17.05 3.88
N LEU A 118 -7.94 -16.13 3.36
CA LEU A 118 -8.29 -15.33 2.18
C LEU A 118 -8.59 -16.23 0.97
N ARG A 119 -7.77 -17.26 0.74
CA ARG A 119 -7.99 -18.25 -0.34
C ARG A 119 -9.28 -19.03 -0.14
N ALA A 120 -9.58 -19.48 1.08
CA ALA A 120 -10.82 -20.18 1.41
C ALA A 120 -12.07 -19.31 1.19
N LEU A 121 -11.93 -17.97 1.35
CA LEU A 121 -12.98 -17.00 1.06
C LEU A 121 -13.05 -16.61 -0.44
N GLY A 122 -12.26 -17.23 -1.31
CA GLY A 122 -12.27 -17.02 -2.75
C GLY A 122 -11.40 -15.84 -3.23
N PHE A 123 -10.55 -15.27 -2.37
CA PHE A 123 -9.54 -14.30 -2.78
C PHE A 123 -8.27 -15.02 -3.25
N ALA A 124 -7.72 -14.57 -4.38
CA ALA A 124 -6.46 -15.07 -4.92
C ALA A 124 -5.42 -13.95 -5.01
N PRO A 125 -4.13 -14.25 -4.86
CA PRO A 125 -3.07 -13.29 -5.17
C PRO A 125 -3.19 -12.82 -6.62
N CYS A 126 -3.13 -11.52 -6.84
CA CYS A 126 -3.22 -10.94 -8.18
C CYS A 126 -2.04 -10.04 -8.55
N PHE A 127 -1.24 -9.62 -7.57
CA PHE A 127 -0.02 -8.86 -7.79
C PHE A 127 0.86 -8.92 -6.54
N VAL A 128 2.16 -9.14 -6.74
CA VAL A 128 3.17 -9.09 -5.68
C VAL A 128 4.15 -7.98 -5.98
N TYR A 129 4.47 -7.17 -4.97
CA TYR A 129 5.54 -6.19 -5.08
C TYR A 129 6.36 -6.14 -3.81
N GLU A 130 7.64 -5.82 -3.97
CA GLU A 130 8.57 -5.67 -2.87
C GLU A 130 9.37 -4.39 -3.01
N LYS A 131 9.90 -3.94 -1.88
CA LYS A 131 10.74 -2.77 -1.77
C LYS A 131 11.58 -2.86 -0.50
N PHE A 132 12.59 -2.01 -0.39
CA PHE A 132 13.22 -1.69 0.88
C PHE A 132 12.73 -0.31 1.28
N ARG A 133 12.12 -0.21 2.47
CA ARG A 133 11.50 0.99 3.01
C ARG A 133 12.21 1.48 4.26
N ALA A 134 12.56 2.77 4.28
CA ALA A 134 12.91 3.50 5.49
C ALA A 134 11.80 4.51 5.83
N GLU A 135 11.51 4.68 7.13
CA GLU A 135 10.43 5.56 7.61
C GLU A 135 11.00 6.67 8.47
N TRP A 136 10.60 7.90 8.18
CA TRP A 136 11.06 9.12 8.85
C TRP A 136 9.87 9.93 9.32
N SER A 137 9.92 10.52 10.53
CA SER A 137 8.84 11.32 11.09
C SER A 137 9.34 12.57 11.80
N ASP A 138 8.54 13.64 11.76
CA ASP A 138 8.66 14.84 12.59
C ASP A 138 7.60 14.89 13.72
N GLY A 139 6.85 13.78 13.90
CA GLY A 139 5.74 13.66 14.84
C GLY A 139 4.42 14.25 14.34
N LYS A 140 4.36 14.81 13.12
CA LYS A 140 3.13 15.36 12.50
C LYS A 140 2.70 14.61 11.27
N GLY A 141 3.64 13.90 10.65
CA GLY A 141 3.45 13.07 9.49
C GLY A 141 4.69 12.26 9.20
N GLU A 142 4.67 11.51 8.11
CA GLU A 142 5.73 10.57 7.74
C GLU A 142 6.28 10.89 6.36
N VAL A 143 7.58 10.68 6.18
CA VAL A 143 8.26 10.62 4.90
C VAL A 143 8.87 9.24 4.79
N VAL A 144 8.49 8.48 3.76
CA VAL A 144 9.06 7.16 3.54
C VAL A 144 9.91 7.14 2.29
N LEU A 145 11.01 6.41 2.36
CA LEU A 145 11.99 6.26 1.30
C LEU A 145 11.99 4.83 0.81
N ASP A 146 11.54 4.61 -0.41
CA ASP A 146 11.37 3.29 -0.99
C ASP A 146 12.38 3.04 -2.13
N ARG A 147 13.27 2.08 -1.93
CA ARG A 147 14.04 1.50 -3.02
C ARG A 147 13.24 0.34 -3.63
N THR A 148 12.74 0.52 -4.84
CA THR A 148 11.91 -0.45 -5.54
C THR A 148 12.63 -1.07 -6.73
N PRO A 149 12.15 -2.21 -7.28
CA PRO A 149 12.69 -2.79 -8.50
C PRO A 149 12.59 -1.89 -9.75
N ILE A 150 11.75 -0.85 -9.71
CA ILE A 150 11.53 0.08 -10.84
C ILE A 150 12.11 1.48 -10.60
N GLY A 151 12.87 1.67 -9.53
CA GLY A 151 13.51 2.94 -9.15
C GLY A 151 13.19 3.38 -7.72
N ASN A 152 13.78 4.48 -7.32
CA ASN A 152 13.56 5.03 -6.00
C ASN A 152 12.33 5.95 -5.98
N ILE A 153 11.51 5.79 -4.97
CA ILE A 153 10.27 6.54 -4.78
C ILE A 153 10.24 7.00 -3.33
N ALA A 154 9.81 8.23 -3.08
CA ALA A 154 9.46 8.66 -1.73
C ALA A 154 7.97 8.96 -1.65
N GLU A 155 7.42 8.82 -0.45
CA GLU A 155 6.05 9.17 -0.12
C GLU A 155 6.07 10.19 1.01
N ILE A 156 5.14 11.15 1.00
CA ILE A 156 4.87 12.04 2.14
C ILE A 156 3.43 11.79 2.52
N GLU A 157 3.20 11.38 3.77
CA GLU A 157 1.89 11.04 4.31
C GLU A 157 1.59 11.88 5.55
N GLY A 158 0.39 12.47 5.62
CA GLY A 158 -0.05 13.29 6.74
C GLY A 158 -1.11 14.32 6.36
N PRO A 159 -1.31 15.37 7.18
CA PRO A 159 -2.24 16.46 6.86
C PRO A 159 -1.82 17.19 5.57
N ALA A 160 -2.77 17.45 4.66
CA ALA A 160 -2.49 18.00 3.32
C ALA A 160 -1.59 19.26 3.34
N ARG A 161 -1.84 20.20 4.26
CA ARG A 161 -1.00 21.41 4.40
C ARG A 161 0.42 21.10 4.88
N TRP A 162 0.57 20.07 5.71
CA TRP A 162 1.87 19.61 6.16
C TRP A 162 2.63 18.94 5.02
N ILE A 163 1.98 18.09 4.22
CA ILE A 163 2.55 17.48 3.00
C ILE A 163 3.12 18.55 2.08
N ASP A 164 2.34 19.57 1.72
CA ASP A 164 2.78 20.64 0.81
C ASP A 164 3.94 21.48 1.37
N ARG A 165 3.99 21.68 2.69
CA ARG A 165 5.10 22.39 3.34
C ARG A 165 6.37 21.53 3.36
N THR A 166 6.25 20.27 3.75
CA THR A 166 7.36 19.31 3.80
C THR A 166 7.96 19.11 2.41
N ALA A 167 7.13 18.90 1.39
CA ALA A 167 7.59 18.77 0.01
C ALA A 167 8.40 20.00 -0.43
N ARG A 168 7.91 21.21 -0.16
CA ARG A 168 8.64 22.46 -0.48
C ARG A 168 9.98 22.54 0.26
N SER A 169 10.03 22.18 1.54
CA SER A 169 11.30 22.17 2.30
C SER A 169 12.28 21.15 1.74
N LEU A 170 11.81 20.06 1.17
CA LEU A 170 12.60 19.06 0.46
C LEU A 170 12.98 19.50 -0.97
N GLY A 171 12.47 20.63 -1.46
CA GLY A 171 12.70 21.13 -2.83
C GLY A 171 11.86 20.41 -3.88
N ILE A 172 10.76 19.77 -3.47
CA ILE A 172 9.85 19.07 -4.37
C ILE A 172 8.71 19.99 -4.78
N ASP A 173 8.60 20.25 -6.07
CA ASP A 173 7.49 21.02 -6.62
C ASP A 173 6.22 20.17 -6.70
N GLY A 174 5.06 20.82 -6.53
CA GLY A 174 3.76 20.13 -6.59
C GLY A 174 3.45 19.48 -7.94
N SER A 175 4.11 19.89 -9.03
CA SER A 175 4.00 19.24 -10.35
C SER A 175 4.68 17.88 -10.39
N ALA A 176 5.58 17.59 -9.45
CA ALA A 176 6.23 16.29 -9.31
C ALA A 176 5.39 15.28 -8.52
N TYR A 177 4.24 15.69 -7.99
CA TYR A 177 3.39 14.80 -7.19
C TYR A 177 2.81 13.68 -8.04
N ILE A 178 2.94 12.47 -7.51
CA ILE A 178 2.41 11.25 -8.09
C ILE A 178 1.36 10.70 -7.13
N THR A 179 0.12 10.59 -7.61
CA THR A 179 -1.00 10.01 -6.83
C THR A 179 -1.29 8.55 -7.19
N LYS A 180 -0.48 7.98 -8.08
CA LYS A 180 -0.60 6.59 -8.54
C LYS A 180 -0.14 5.59 -7.47
N SER A 181 -0.75 4.42 -7.48
CA SER A 181 -0.31 3.27 -6.68
C SER A 181 0.95 2.63 -7.28
N TYR A 182 1.66 1.79 -6.50
CA TYR A 182 2.78 1.00 -7.01
C TYR A 182 2.40 0.09 -8.19
N ALA A 183 1.20 -0.48 -8.15
CA ALA A 183 0.71 -1.28 -9.27
C ALA A 183 0.55 -0.46 -10.56
N GLU A 184 0.02 0.77 -10.47
CA GLU A 184 -0.11 1.67 -11.62
C GLU A 184 1.26 2.13 -12.13
N LEU A 185 2.19 2.48 -11.23
CA LEU A 185 3.57 2.83 -11.59
C LEU A 185 4.28 1.67 -12.29
N PHE A 186 4.09 0.44 -11.79
CA PHE A 186 4.64 -0.74 -12.42
C PHE A 186 4.06 -1.00 -13.81
N ILE A 187 2.75 -0.81 -14.01
CA ILE A 187 2.11 -0.93 -15.34
C ILE A 187 2.70 0.09 -16.32
N GLU A 188 2.93 1.34 -15.88
CA GLU A 188 3.55 2.37 -16.70
C GLU A 188 5.01 2.05 -17.04
N TRP A 189 5.77 1.59 -16.03
CA TRP A 189 7.14 1.13 -16.22
C TRP A 189 7.20 -0.03 -17.22
N LYS A 190 6.35 -1.05 -17.08
CA LYS A 190 6.24 -2.16 -18.04
C LYS A 190 5.99 -1.68 -19.47
N ARG A 191 5.09 -0.72 -19.63
CA ARG A 191 4.77 -0.16 -20.95
C ARG A 191 5.97 0.56 -21.57
N LYS A 192 6.70 1.34 -20.78
CA LYS A 192 7.90 2.06 -21.23
C LYS A 192 9.05 1.11 -21.58
N THR A 193 9.27 0.08 -20.78
CA THR A 193 10.39 -0.87 -20.92
C THR A 193 10.05 -2.10 -21.75
N LYS A 194 8.78 -2.24 -22.18
CA LYS A 194 8.25 -3.44 -22.85
C LYS A 194 8.45 -4.72 -22.02
N SER A 195 8.56 -4.59 -20.69
CA SER A 195 8.77 -5.72 -19.79
C SER A 195 7.58 -6.65 -19.76
N LYS A 196 7.84 -7.98 -19.74
CA LYS A 196 6.83 -9.02 -19.59
C LYS A 196 6.67 -9.47 -18.12
N ALA A 197 7.34 -8.81 -17.17
CA ALA A 197 7.24 -9.14 -15.75
C ALA A 197 5.78 -9.05 -15.28
N GLU A 198 5.36 -9.98 -14.43
CA GLU A 198 4.01 -10.01 -13.86
C GLU A 198 3.95 -9.32 -12.49
N ASN A 199 5.07 -9.41 -11.74
CA ASN A 199 5.21 -8.84 -10.41
C ASN A 199 6.37 -7.85 -10.34
N MET A 200 6.29 -6.91 -9.40
CA MET A 200 7.33 -5.93 -9.15
C MET A 200 8.26 -6.43 -8.05
N THR A 201 9.00 -7.50 -8.33
CA THR A 201 9.97 -8.08 -7.41
C THR A 201 11.40 -7.92 -7.93
N PHE A 202 12.36 -7.77 -7.01
CA PHE A 202 13.78 -7.67 -7.38
C PHE A 202 14.21 -8.92 -8.17
N ARG A 203 13.79 -10.10 -7.72
CA ARG A 203 14.11 -11.36 -8.41
C ARG A 203 13.61 -11.40 -9.85
N GLU A 204 12.39 -10.93 -10.11
CA GLU A 204 11.78 -11.00 -11.44
C GLU A 204 12.38 -9.97 -12.41
N LEU A 205 12.75 -8.78 -11.88
CA LEU A 205 13.29 -7.71 -12.70
C LEU A 205 14.81 -7.80 -12.89
N MET A 206 15.58 -8.29 -11.90
CA MET A 206 17.04 -8.47 -12.02
C MET A 206 17.46 -9.62 -12.95
N LYS A 207 16.64 -10.66 -13.11
CA LYS A 207 16.95 -11.80 -14.02
C LYS A 207 17.10 -11.42 -15.49
N ARG A 208 16.86 -10.17 -15.89
CA ARG A 208 16.94 -9.70 -17.28
C ARG A 208 18.17 -8.84 -17.59
N GLY A 209 19.04 -8.60 -16.59
CA GLY A 209 20.31 -7.88 -16.79
C GLY A 209 21.50 -8.78 -17.20
N THR A 210 21.31 -10.08 -17.34
CA THR A 210 22.37 -11.05 -17.66
C THR A 210 22.07 -11.87 -18.91
N GLY A 211 21.42 -11.27 -19.88
CA GLY A 211 21.13 -11.91 -21.16
C GLY A 211 21.19 -10.89 -22.28
N ASP A 212 22.42 -10.62 -22.73
CA ASP A 212 22.90 -10.37 -24.11
C ASP A 212 24.41 -10.50 -24.10
#